data_cd868f20d2274aebbf35a90b95a2901e
#
_entry.id   cd868f20d2274aebbf35a90b95a2901e
#
_cell.length_a   1.000
_cell.length_b   1.000
_cell.length_c   1.000
_cell.angle_alpha   90.00
_cell.angle_beta   90.00
_cell.angle_gamma   90.00
#
_symmetry.space_group_name_H-M   'P 1'
#
loop_
_entity.id
_entity.type
_entity.pdbx_description
1 polymer ?
#
loop_
_entity_poly.entity_id
_entity_poly.type
_entity_poly.pdbx_seq_one_letter_code
_entity_poly.pdbx_strand_id
1 'polypeptide(L)'
;MSGTKNSMISDLWYKNAVIYCLSVGTYLDANGDGIGDFQGLIRRLDYLQGLGITAIWLMPFQPSPGRDDGYDVTDYYGVNPRYGTLGDFVEFTHGCQQRGIRVLIDLVVNHTSNEHPWFKQACRDPDSKYRNWYIWSEKRPKNAESGIVFPGVQKSTWDYEKTAGAYYFHRFYDFQPDLNTSNPEVQTEILKIMGFWLQLGVSGFRMDAVPFVISKKGADVTRAQEQYDMLRTFSEFLTWREGQAIILGEANVLPSTDLRYFGDAGERLQMMFNFDVNQHLFLALATSDSRPLKAALEATKPRPATAQWGQFLRNHDELDLGRLTERQRQAVFTAFGPEPEMQLYRRGIRRRLAPMLQGDRRRIELAYSLMMTLPGTPVLRYGDEIAMGDDLKLPERNCARTPMQWSTEPHAGFTKNKKPVLPVIREGPYGFNHVNVAAQRRDPNSLLNWMERIIRMRKEVPEIGWGDFSLIGCNSFQVLIIRYTWRNNSVVFIHNLESEPQEVRFTLRFPNEDKCELVNLLSEDHSFPNETGRHKILLEPYGYRWFRVGRLDHLLRRAPA
;
A
#
# COMPACT_ATOMS: atom_id res chain seq x y z
N MET A 1 9.12 -14.10 -45.23
CA MET A 1 8.39 -12.89 -44.76
C MET A 1 7.76 -13.24 -43.41
N SER A 2 8.47 -13.04 -42.31
CA SER A 2 7.94 -13.26 -40.97
C SER A 2 7.39 -11.91 -40.46
N GLY A 3 6.08 -11.81 -40.45
CA GLY A 3 5.40 -10.65 -39.91
C GLY A 3 5.64 -10.54 -38.41
N THR A 4 6.42 -9.58 -38.00
CA THR A 4 6.48 -9.12 -36.62
C THR A 4 5.07 -8.65 -36.21
N LYS A 5 4.38 -9.47 -35.42
CA LYS A 5 3.20 -9.01 -34.69
C LYS A 5 3.68 -7.91 -33.72
N ASN A 6 3.44 -6.66 -34.08
CA ASN A 6 3.39 -5.57 -33.11
C ASN A 6 2.25 -5.89 -32.14
N SER A 7 2.57 -6.57 -31.04
CA SER A 7 1.66 -6.58 -29.90
C SER A 7 1.59 -5.13 -29.41
N MET A 8 0.43 -4.48 -29.54
CA MET A 8 0.14 -3.29 -28.75
C MET A 8 0.33 -3.69 -27.29
N ILE A 9 1.45 -3.29 -26.71
CA ILE A 9 1.69 -3.42 -25.28
C ILE A 9 0.69 -2.46 -24.66
N SER A 10 -0.35 -2.99 -24.03
CA SER A 10 -1.20 -2.17 -23.17
C SER A 10 -0.28 -1.46 -22.19
N ASP A 11 -0.48 -0.17 -21.99
CA ASP A 11 0.32 0.59 -21.05
C ASP A 11 0.06 0.08 -19.62
N LEU A 12 0.88 -0.86 -19.17
CA LEU A 12 0.82 -1.39 -17.81
C LEU A 12 1.54 -0.41 -16.86
N TRP A 13 1.05 0.83 -16.83
CA TRP A 13 1.61 1.97 -16.10
C TRP A 13 1.95 1.64 -14.64
N TYR A 14 1.13 0.82 -13.99
CA TYR A 14 1.30 0.43 -12.59
C TYR A 14 2.58 -0.37 -12.32
N LYS A 15 3.24 -0.92 -13.34
CA LYS A 15 4.51 -1.63 -13.16
C LYS A 15 5.68 -0.72 -12.78
N ASN A 16 5.66 0.51 -13.26
CA ASN A 16 6.68 1.53 -12.95
C ASN A 16 6.14 2.68 -12.10
N ALA A 17 4.93 2.57 -11.59
CA ALA A 17 4.34 3.59 -10.75
C ALA A 17 5.08 3.72 -9.41
N VAL A 18 4.91 4.88 -8.80
CA VAL A 18 5.14 5.15 -7.38
C VAL A 18 3.83 5.69 -6.84
N ILE A 19 3.18 4.90 -6.00
CA ILE A 19 1.86 5.20 -5.45
C ILE A 19 2.02 5.91 -4.11
N TYR A 20 1.21 6.95 -3.87
CA TYR A 20 1.21 7.70 -2.63
C TYR A 20 -0.18 7.65 -1.99
N CYS A 21 -0.28 7.02 -0.83
CA CYS A 21 -1.51 6.88 -0.06
C CYS A 21 -1.71 8.08 0.86
N LEU A 22 -2.89 8.70 0.80
CA LEU A 22 -3.24 9.81 1.68
C LEU A 22 -4.72 9.84 2.05
N SER A 23 -5.02 10.46 3.20
CA SER A 23 -6.37 10.82 3.63
C SER A 23 -6.60 12.31 3.35
N VAL A 24 -7.74 12.65 2.74
CA VAL A 24 -8.13 14.03 2.46
C VAL A 24 -8.18 14.84 3.75
N GLY A 25 -8.83 14.29 4.78
CA GLY A 25 -9.12 14.99 6.03
C GLY A 25 -7.90 15.37 6.87
N THR A 26 -6.73 14.76 6.62
CA THR A 26 -5.51 15.00 7.40
C THR A 26 -4.34 15.52 6.57
N TYR A 27 -4.56 15.88 5.30
CA TYR A 27 -3.49 16.32 4.42
C TYR A 27 -3.26 17.83 4.44
N LEU A 28 -4.25 18.64 4.07
CA LEU A 28 -4.22 20.11 4.17
C LEU A 28 -5.62 20.68 4.21
N ASP A 29 -5.89 21.55 5.16
CA ASP A 29 -7.12 22.33 5.30
C ASP A 29 -6.96 23.68 4.58
N ALA A 30 -7.74 23.90 3.52
CA ALA A 30 -7.72 25.14 2.74
C ALA A 30 -8.79 26.15 3.16
N ASN A 31 -9.92 25.68 3.72
CA ASN A 31 -11.07 26.49 4.11
C ASN A 31 -10.99 27.00 5.56
N GLY A 32 -10.14 26.38 6.41
CA GLY A 32 -9.90 26.80 7.79
C GLY A 32 -10.91 26.25 8.79
N ASP A 33 -11.58 25.15 8.49
CA ASP A 33 -12.54 24.50 9.40
C ASP A 33 -11.88 23.48 10.35
N GLY A 34 -10.62 23.15 10.14
CA GLY A 34 -9.84 22.20 10.93
C GLY A 34 -9.74 20.80 10.31
N ILE A 35 -10.35 20.62 9.15
CA ILE A 35 -10.39 19.34 8.42
C ILE A 35 -9.76 19.57 7.04
N GLY A 36 -8.91 18.66 6.60
CA GLY A 36 -8.37 18.71 5.23
C GLY A 36 -9.45 18.56 4.18
N ASP A 37 -9.25 19.15 3.01
CA ASP A 37 -10.21 19.21 1.93
C ASP A 37 -9.57 19.05 0.54
N PHE A 38 -10.38 18.87 -0.51
CA PHE A 38 -9.88 18.70 -1.88
C PHE A 38 -9.16 19.95 -2.39
N GLN A 39 -9.59 21.16 -1.97
CA GLN A 39 -8.88 22.39 -2.32
C GLN A 39 -7.48 22.42 -1.70
N GLY A 40 -7.32 21.89 -0.49
CA GLY A 40 -6.02 21.68 0.13
C GLY A 40 -5.14 20.68 -0.65
N LEU A 41 -5.71 19.57 -1.12
CA LEU A 41 -5.00 18.63 -1.99
C LEU A 41 -4.55 19.29 -3.31
N ILE A 42 -5.43 20.03 -3.96
CA ILE A 42 -5.11 20.75 -5.21
C ILE A 42 -3.91 21.68 -5.03
N ARG A 43 -3.84 22.41 -3.91
CA ARG A 43 -2.68 23.27 -3.58
C ARG A 43 -1.36 22.51 -3.38
N ARG A 44 -1.39 21.20 -3.22
CA ARG A 44 -0.21 20.35 -2.97
C ARG A 44 0.13 19.41 -4.13
N LEU A 45 -0.56 19.50 -5.26
CA LEU A 45 -0.27 18.67 -6.43
C LEU A 45 1.15 18.88 -6.98
N ASP A 46 1.66 20.12 -6.98
CA ASP A 46 3.03 20.40 -7.40
C ASP A 46 4.09 19.80 -6.46
N TYR A 47 3.77 19.73 -5.16
CA TYR A 47 4.60 19.02 -4.20
C TYR A 47 4.69 17.53 -4.52
N LEU A 48 3.56 16.88 -4.79
CA LEU A 48 3.49 15.46 -5.14
C LEU A 48 4.18 15.16 -6.48
N GLN A 49 4.00 16.02 -7.47
CA GLN A 49 4.70 15.92 -8.76
C GLN A 49 6.22 16.07 -8.56
N GLY A 50 6.66 17.06 -7.76
CA GLY A 50 8.08 17.28 -7.46
C GLY A 50 8.71 16.12 -6.71
N LEU A 51 7.98 15.48 -5.79
CA LEU A 51 8.39 14.25 -5.10
C LEU A 51 8.56 13.07 -6.09
N GLY A 52 7.94 13.14 -7.27
CA GLY A 52 8.03 12.12 -8.31
C GLY A 52 6.91 11.07 -8.28
N ILE A 53 5.83 11.34 -7.53
CA ILE A 53 4.65 10.47 -7.43
C ILE A 53 3.96 10.39 -8.79
N THR A 54 3.54 9.19 -9.18
CA THR A 54 2.86 8.92 -10.46
C THR A 54 1.42 8.44 -10.28
N ALA A 55 1.05 8.05 -9.06
CA ALA A 55 -0.32 7.73 -8.71
C ALA A 55 -0.62 8.09 -7.26
N ILE A 56 -1.80 8.61 -6.99
CA ILE A 56 -2.33 8.87 -5.65
C ILE A 56 -3.37 7.80 -5.34
N TRP A 57 -3.29 7.20 -4.17
CA TRP A 57 -4.37 6.42 -3.58
C TRP A 57 -5.03 7.25 -2.49
N LEU A 58 -6.28 7.67 -2.73
CA LEU A 58 -7.14 8.34 -1.76
C LEU A 58 -7.81 7.29 -0.86
N MET A 59 -7.63 7.41 0.45
CA MET A 59 -8.44 6.72 1.45
C MET A 59 -9.92 7.16 1.33
N PRO A 60 -10.89 6.43 1.93
CA PRO A 60 -12.30 6.74 1.76
C PRO A 60 -12.63 8.20 2.08
N PHE A 61 -13.30 8.86 1.16
CA PHE A 61 -13.71 10.26 1.25
C PHE A 61 -15.21 10.46 0.99
N GLN A 62 -15.92 9.37 0.75
CA GLN A 62 -17.38 9.37 0.59
C GLN A 62 -18.07 9.77 1.92
N PRO A 63 -19.35 10.17 1.87
CA PRO A 63 -20.13 10.44 3.06
C PRO A 63 -20.09 9.25 4.05
N SER A 64 -19.74 9.58 5.30
CA SER A 64 -19.53 8.61 6.37
C SER A 64 -19.71 9.29 7.72
N PRO A 65 -20.21 8.59 8.76
CA PRO A 65 -20.15 9.06 10.15
C PRO A 65 -18.71 9.22 10.65
N GLY A 66 -17.73 8.54 10.02
CA GLY A 66 -16.31 8.63 10.34
C GLY A 66 -15.91 7.84 11.59
N ARG A 67 -16.64 6.78 11.93
CA ARG A 67 -16.31 5.90 13.07
C ARG A 67 -15.11 5.02 12.79
N ASP A 68 -14.85 4.74 11.50
CA ASP A 68 -13.68 4.00 11.02
C ASP A 68 -13.03 4.74 9.84
N ASP A 69 -12.67 6.00 10.05
CA ASP A 69 -11.91 6.85 9.11
C ASP A 69 -12.48 6.85 7.67
N GLY A 70 -13.80 6.73 7.53
CA GLY A 70 -14.50 6.71 6.25
C GLY A 70 -14.82 5.32 5.71
N TYR A 71 -14.33 4.24 6.30
CA TYR A 71 -14.67 2.87 5.88
C TYR A 71 -16.11 2.46 6.26
N ASP A 72 -16.86 3.29 6.97
CA ASP A 72 -18.29 3.16 7.27
C ASP A 72 -19.12 4.07 6.34
N VAL A 73 -19.18 3.72 5.04
CA VAL A 73 -19.81 4.52 3.97
C VAL A 73 -21.33 4.59 4.12
N THR A 74 -21.90 5.79 3.95
CA THR A 74 -23.35 6.03 3.92
C THR A 74 -23.90 6.45 2.56
N ASP A 75 -23.05 6.84 1.62
CA ASP A 75 -23.39 7.16 0.23
C ASP A 75 -22.18 6.93 -0.67
N TYR A 76 -22.33 6.10 -1.68
CA TYR A 76 -21.23 5.76 -2.61
C TYR A 76 -21.07 6.75 -3.76
N TYR A 77 -22.04 7.67 -3.95
CA TYR A 77 -22.11 8.56 -5.11
C TYR A 77 -21.80 10.02 -4.76
N GLY A 78 -21.32 10.28 -3.55
CA GLY A 78 -21.02 11.61 -3.06
C GLY A 78 -19.63 11.77 -2.50
N VAL A 79 -19.20 13.01 -2.38
CA VAL A 79 -18.05 13.43 -1.56
C VAL A 79 -18.58 13.83 -0.19
N ASN A 80 -17.90 13.45 0.88
CA ASN A 80 -18.23 13.90 2.22
C ASN A 80 -18.19 15.45 2.25
N PRO A 81 -19.29 16.12 2.64
CA PRO A 81 -19.35 17.59 2.62
C PRO A 81 -18.23 18.30 3.40
N ARG A 82 -17.61 17.60 4.34
CA ARG A 82 -16.44 18.12 5.07
C ARG A 82 -15.20 18.26 4.20
N TYR A 83 -15.11 17.51 3.11
CA TYR A 83 -13.95 17.47 2.21
C TYR A 83 -14.17 18.31 0.94
N GLY A 84 -15.39 18.78 0.70
CA GLY A 84 -15.77 19.57 -0.47
C GLY A 84 -16.93 18.97 -1.24
N THR A 85 -16.98 19.25 -2.52
CA THR A 85 -18.04 18.85 -3.46
C THR A 85 -17.53 17.87 -4.52
N LEU A 86 -18.43 17.27 -5.31
CA LEU A 86 -18.04 16.53 -6.52
C LEU A 86 -17.30 17.41 -7.53
N GLY A 87 -17.60 18.71 -7.58
CA GLY A 87 -16.87 19.68 -8.42
C GLY A 87 -15.40 19.79 -8.01
N ASP A 88 -15.14 19.91 -6.70
CA ASP A 88 -13.77 19.95 -6.16
C ASP A 88 -13.01 18.66 -6.45
N PHE A 89 -13.69 17.50 -6.35
CA PHE A 89 -13.10 16.22 -6.72
C PHE A 89 -12.72 16.16 -8.20
N VAL A 90 -13.59 16.61 -9.10
CA VAL A 90 -13.31 16.66 -10.55
C VAL A 90 -12.16 17.62 -10.85
N GLU A 91 -12.09 18.78 -10.20
CA GLU A 91 -10.97 19.71 -10.31
C GLU A 91 -9.66 19.04 -9.87
N PHE A 92 -9.70 18.30 -8.75
CA PHE A 92 -8.56 17.54 -8.26
C PHE A 92 -8.10 16.47 -9.26
N THR A 93 -9.00 15.63 -9.79
CA THR A 93 -8.65 14.58 -10.77
C THR A 93 -8.08 15.16 -12.05
N HIS A 94 -8.66 16.27 -12.54
CA HIS A 94 -8.14 17.02 -13.68
C HIS A 94 -6.74 17.58 -13.40
N GLY A 95 -6.53 18.19 -12.24
CA GLY A 95 -5.22 18.69 -11.81
C GLY A 95 -4.16 17.61 -11.70
N CYS A 96 -4.54 16.41 -11.26
CA CYS A 96 -3.68 15.21 -11.27
C CYS A 96 -3.33 14.80 -12.70
N GLN A 97 -4.31 14.70 -13.58
CA GLN A 97 -4.13 14.32 -14.98
C GLN A 97 -3.17 15.25 -15.72
N GLN A 98 -3.29 16.57 -15.51
CA GLN A 98 -2.37 17.57 -16.10
C GLN A 98 -0.91 17.38 -15.67
N ARG A 99 -0.67 16.72 -14.53
CA ARG A 99 0.66 16.43 -13.98
C ARG A 99 1.12 15.00 -14.23
N GLY A 100 0.39 14.23 -15.02
CA GLY A 100 0.69 12.81 -15.25
C GLY A 100 0.51 11.93 -14.01
N ILE A 101 -0.31 12.36 -13.05
CA ILE A 101 -0.60 11.63 -11.82
C ILE A 101 -1.96 10.93 -11.97
N ARG A 102 -2.01 9.63 -11.78
CA ARG A 102 -3.23 8.83 -11.78
C ARG A 102 -3.88 8.84 -10.40
N VAL A 103 -5.19 8.64 -10.36
CA VAL A 103 -5.96 8.64 -9.11
C VAL A 103 -6.61 7.27 -8.89
N LEU A 104 -6.27 6.62 -7.78
CA LEU A 104 -6.96 5.43 -7.26
C LEU A 104 -7.78 5.87 -6.04
N ILE A 105 -9.00 5.32 -5.91
CA ILE A 105 -9.84 5.55 -4.73
C ILE A 105 -10.15 4.22 -4.05
N ASP A 106 -10.45 4.26 -2.76
CA ASP A 106 -10.94 3.08 -2.05
C ASP A 106 -12.32 2.65 -2.54
N LEU A 107 -12.49 1.35 -2.77
CA LEU A 107 -13.75 0.69 -3.09
C LEU A 107 -14.13 -0.20 -1.90
N VAL A 108 -14.89 0.37 -0.97
CA VAL A 108 -15.34 -0.29 0.26
C VAL A 108 -16.70 -0.94 0.00
N VAL A 109 -16.70 -2.19 -0.49
CA VAL A 109 -17.92 -2.89 -0.93
C VAL A 109 -18.14 -4.23 -0.21
N ASN A 110 -17.36 -4.51 0.83
CA ASN A 110 -17.64 -5.62 1.73
C ASN A 110 -18.85 -5.33 2.63
N HIS A 111 -19.00 -4.08 3.07
CA HIS A 111 -20.00 -3.64 4.05
C HIS A 111 -20.40 -2.17 3.78
N THR A 112 -21.45 -1.74 4.45
CA THR A 112 -21.82 -0.31 4.54
C THR A 112 -21.78 0.15 5.99
N SER A 113 -21.96 1.45 6.25
CA SER A 113 -22.36 1.90 7.58
C SER A 113 -23.76 1.33 7.94
N ASN A 114 -24.03 1.07 9.20
CA ASN A 114 -25.40 0.82 9.68
C ASN A 114 -26.30 2.07 9.57
N GLU A 115 -25.71 3.23 9.26
CA GLU A 115 -26.43 4.46 8.94
C GLU A 115 -26.75 4.61 7.45
N HIS A 116 -26.28 3.70 6.60
CA HIS A 116 -26.58 3.71 5.16
C HIS A 116 -28.09 3.58 4.92
N PRO A 117 -28.69 4.36 4.01
CA PRO A 117 -30.12 4.28 3.69
C PRO A 117 -30.59 2.87 3.33
N TRP A 118 -29.77 2.08 2.62
CA TRP A 118 -30.08 0.69 2.26
C TRP A 118 -30.26 -0.19 3.51
N PHE A 119 -29.35 -0.10 4.48
CA PHE A 119 -29.44 -0.88 5.71
C PHE A 119 -30.65 -0.43 6.58
N LYS A 120 -30.83 0.88 6.74
CA LYS A 120 -31.99 1.41 7.47
C LYS A 120 -33.34 0.97 6.87
N GLN A 121 -33.43 0.92 5.55
CA GLN A 121 -34.64 0.45 4.88
C GLN A 121 -34.78 -1.09 5.03
N ALA A 122 -33.68 -1.85 4.91
CA ALA A 122 -33.67 -3.30 5.15
C ALA A 122 -34.10 -3.69 6.56
N CYS A 123 -33.82 -2.83 7.57
CA CYS A 123 -34.26 -3.04 8.95
C CYS A 123 -35.76 -2.79 9.12
N ARG A 124 -36.31 -1.75 8.48
CA ARG A 124 -37.69 -1.30 8.67
C ARG A 124 -38.72 -2.11 7.88
N ASP A 125 -38.33 -2.61 6.73
CA ASP A 125 -39.22 -3.26 5.77
C ASP A 125 -38.62 -4.60 5.33
N PRO A 126 -39.15 -5.73 5.80
CA PRO A 126 -38.68 -7.06 5.41
C PRO A 126 -38.92 -7.38 3.91
N ASP A 127 -39.87 -6.69 3.27
CA ASP A 127 -40.18 -6.85 1.83
C ASP A 127 -39.38 -5.87 0.96
N SER A 128 -38.58 -5.02 1.55
CA SER A 128 -37.71 -4.12 0.82
C SER A 128 -36.72 -4.89 -0.06
N LYS A 129 -36.47 -4.37 -1.29
CA LYS A 129 -35.40 -4.89 -2.15
C LYS A 129 -34.05 -4.97 -1.46
N TYR A 130 -33.80 -4.07 -0.49
CA TYR A 130 -32.55 -4.03 0.25
C TYR A 130 -32.43 -5.09 1.35
N ARG A 131 -33.53 -5.80 1.70
CA ARG A 131 -33.46 -6.84 2.73
C ARG A 131 -32.42 -7.89 2.40
N ASN A 132 -32.43 -8.41 1.19
CA ASN A 132 -31.50 -9.42 0.70
C ASN A 132 -30.12 -8.88 0.29
N TRP A 133 -29.90 -7.56 0.42
CA TRP A 133 -28.58 -6.95 0.23
C TRP A 133 -27.67 -7.14 1.44
N TYR A 134 -28.24 -7.54 2.57
CA TYR A 134 -27.52 -7.86 3.81
C TYR A 134 -27.77 -9.29 4.23
N ILE A 135 -27.01 -9.76 5.22
CA ILE A 135 -27.05 -11.14 5.69
C ILE A 135 -27.77 -11.17 7.02
N TRP A 136 -28.85 -11.92 7.11
CA TRP A 136 -29.73 -11.97 8.27
C TRP A 136 -29.87 -13.40 8.83
N SER A 137 -30.16 -13.50 10.14
CA SER A 137 -30.55 -14.73 10.83
C SER A 137 -31.61 -14.42 11.90
N GLU A 138 -32.68 -15.21 11.98
CA GLU A 138 -33.72 -15.05 13.00
C GLU A 138 -33.18 -15.39 14.40
N LYS A 139 -32.23 -16.30 14.49
CA LYS A 139 -31.60 -16.75 15.73
C LYS A 139 -30.12 -16.44 15.73
N ARG A 140 -29.55 -16.23 16.92
CA ARG A 140 -28.10 -16.04 17.05
C ARG A 140 -27.38 -17.27 16.50
N PRO A 141 -26.55 -17.14 15.44
CA PRO A 141 -25.80 -18.25 14.86
C PRO A 141 -24.81 -18.85 15.86
N LYS A 142 -24.60 -20.17 15.79
CA LYS A 142 -23.66 -20.87 16.67
C LYS A 142 -22.21 -20.41 16.47
N ASN A 143 -21.88 -19.95 15.28
CA ASN A 143 -20.56 -19.45 14.88
C ASN A 143 -20.41 -17.93 15.04
N ALA A 144 -21.27 -17.26 15.82
CA ALA A 144 -21.25 -15.79 15.96
C ALA A 144 -19.94 -15.22 16.52
N GLU A 145 -19.13 -16.02 17.18
CA GLU A 145 -17.81 -15.63 17.71
C GLU A 145 -16.65 -16.10 16.82
N SER A 146 -16.94 -16.64 15.64
CA SER A 146 -15.93 -17.12 14.69
C SER A 146 -15.54 -16.06 13.68
N GLY A 147 -14.27 -16.06 13.29
CA GLY A 147 -13.77 -15.16 12.24
C GLY A 147 -13.64 -13.70 12.66
N ILE A 148 -13.45 -13.44 13.95
CA ILE A 148 -13.17 -12.12 14.52
C ILE A 148 -11.89 -11.56 13.89
N VAL A 149 -11.97 -10.35 13.33
CA VAL A 149 -10.86 -9.65 12.70
C VAL A 149 -10.09 -8.79 13.71
N PHE A 150 -10.78 -8.21 14.68
CA PHE A 150 -10.18 -7.31 15.69
C PHE A 150 -10.24 -7.93 17.11
N PRO A 151 -9.36 -8.90 17.42
CA PRO A 151 -9.31 -9.51 18.74
C PRO A 151 -9.06 -8.48 19.84
N GLY A 152 -9.88 -8.52 20.88
CA GLY A 152 -9.82 -7.59 22.01
C GLY A 152 -10.75 -6.38 21.88
N VAL A 153 -11.24 -6.07 20.70
CA VAL A 153 -12.23 -5.00 20.45
C VAL A 153 -13.55 -5.59 20.01
N GLN A 154 -13.54 -6.41 18.97
CA GLN A 154 -14.72 -7.09 18.44
C GLN A 154 -15.07 -8.32 19.30
N LYS A 155 -16.37 -8.49 19.64
CA LYS A 155 -16.88 -9.60 20.47
C LYS A 155 -17.61 -10.67 19.66
N SER A 156 -18.23 -10.28 18.55
CA SER A 156 -19.07 -11.12 17.72
C SER A 156 -18.93 -10.71 16.26
N THR A 157 -19.36 -11.56 15.36
CA THR A 157 -19.59 -11.24 13.93
C THR A 157 -21.08 -11.17 13.59
N TRP A 158 -21.95 -11.21 14.61
CA TRP A 158 -23.39 -11.10 14.48
C TRP A 158 -23.97 -10.30 15.62
N ASP A 159 -24.74 -9.25 15.33
CA ASP A 159 -25.44 -8.46 16.32
C ASP A 159 -26.93 -8.36 16.03
N TYR A 160 -27.73 -8.20 17.09
CA TYR A 160 -29.18 -8.15 17.00
C TYR A 160 -29.67 -6.75 16.68
N GLU A 161 -30.41 -6.60 15.57
CA GLU A 161 -31.06 -5.34 15.20
C GLU A 161 -32.54 -5.36 15.62
N LYS A 162 -32.88 -4.49 16.56
CA LYS A 162 -34.22 -4.49 17.20
C LYS A 162 -35.34 -4.17 16.20
N THR A 163 -35.12 -3.24 15.27
CA THR A 163 -36.12 -2.85 14.27
C THR A 163 -36.39 -3.98 13.30
N ALA A 164 -35.34 -4.69 12.90
CA ALA A 164 -35.44 -5.83 11.99
C ALA A 164 -35.95 -7.12 12.67
N GLY A 165 -35.88 -7.19 14.00
CA GLY A 165 -36.22 -8.40 14.75
C GLY A 165 -35.30 -9.60 14.47
N ALA A 166 -34.08 -9.35 13.98
CA ALA A 166 -33.16 -10.36 13.49
C ALA A 166 -31.69 -9.99 13.77
N TYR A 167 -30.83 -11.00 13.71
CA TYR A 167 -29.39 -10.80 13.73
C TYR A 167 -28.89 -10.48 12.32
N TYR A 168 -27.97 -9.49 12.20
CA TYR A 168 -27.25 -9.20 10.96
C TYR A 168 -25.77 -9.60 11.09
N PHE A 169 -25.18 -9.96 9.98
CA PHE A 169 -23.76 -10.31 9.90
C PHE A 169 -22.91 -9.06 9.67
N HIS A 170 -21.79 -8.98 10.39
CA HIS A 170 -20.74 -8.00 10.17
C HIS A 170 -19.36 -8.66 10.37
N ARG A 171 -18.48 -8.54 9.40
CA ARG A 171 -17.14 -9.10 9.49
C ARG A 171 -16.22 -8.26 10.38
N PHE A 172 -16.42 -6.95 10.35
CA PHE A 172 -15.63 -5.95 11.05
C PHE A 172 -16.39 -5.42 12.28
N TYR A 173 -16.53 -4.11 12.44
CA TYR A 173 -17.26 -3.54 13.57
C TYR A 173 -18.78 -3.77 13.46
N ASP A 174 -19.47 -3.73 14.59
CA ASP A 174 -20.93 -3.87 14.68
C ASP A 174 -21.69 -2.80 13.87
N PHE A 175 -21.10 -1.64 13.66
CA PHE A 175 -21.67 -0.58 12.82
C PHE A 175 -21.38 -0.74 11.32
N GLN A 176 -20.77 -1.83 10.90
CA GLN A 176 -20.40 -2.13 9.50
C GLN A 176 -21.10 -3.42 9.01
N PRO A 177 -22.42 -3.42 8.80
CA PRO A 177 -23.14 -4.59 8.30
C PRO A 177 -22.63 -5.02 6.92
N ASP A 178 -22.31 -6.30 6.78
CA ASP A 178 -21.78 -6.86 5.54
C ASP A 178 -22.83 -6.91 4.44
N LEU A 179 -22.44 -6.51 3.24
CA LEU A 179 -23.23 -6.71 2.04
C LEU A 179 -23.23 -8.18 1.61
N ASN A 180 -24.37 -8.64 1.13
CA ASN A 180 -24.52 -9.92 0.46
C ASN A 180 -23.97 -9.86 -0.97
N THR A 181 -22.67 -9.95 -1.09
CA THR A 181 -21.97 -9.85 -2.39
C THR A 181 -22.28 -11.03 -3.33
N SER A 182 -22.93 -12.10 -2.84
CA SER A 182 -23.47 -13.17 -3.71
C SER A 182 -24.77 -12.76 -4.39
N ASN A 183 -25.43 -11.68 -3.97
CA ASN A 183 -26.63 -11.16 -4.60
C ASN A 183 -26.30 -10.44 -5.91
N PRO A 184 -26.86 -10.83 -7.07
CA PRO A 184 -26.58 -10.19 -8.35
C PRO A 184 -26.93 -8.68 -8.40
N GLU A 185 -27.94 -8.25 -7.64
CA GLU A 185 -28.29 -6.82 -7.55
C GLU A 185 -27.21 -6.02 -6.86
N VAL A 186 -26.59 -6.57 -5.80
CA VAL A 186 -25.45 -5.97 -5.11
C VAL A 186 -24.25 -5.89 -6.05
N GLN A 187 -23.94 -6.96 -6.78
CA GLN A 187 -22.86 -6.93 -7.79
C GLN A 187 -23.11 -5.88 -8.86
N THR A 188 -24.34 -5.78 -9.36
CA THR A 188 -24.74 -4.75 -10.35
C THR A 188 -24.55 -3.34 -9.77
N GLU A 189 -24.89 -3.14 -8.51
CA GLU A 189 -24.70 -1.83 -7.87
C GLU A 189 -23.22 -1.48 -7.68
N ILE A 190 -22.37 -2.45 -7.34
CA ILE A 190 -20.92 -2.25 -7.29
C ILE A 190 -20.38 -1.80 -8.65
N LEU A 191 -20.82 -2.43 -9.75
CA LEU A 191 -20.43 -2.01 -11.11
C LEU A 191 -20.88 -0.58 -11.43
N LYS A 192 -22.07 -0.15 -10.97
CA LYS A 192 -22.54 1.23 -11.14
C LYS A 192 -21.67 2.22 -10.36
N ILE A 193 -21.32 1.89 -9.11
CA ILE A 193 -20.41 2.69 -8.28
C ILE A 193 -19.08 2.86 -9.01
N MET A 194 -18.49 1.77 -9.49
CA MET A 194 -17.24 1.81 -10.26
C MET A 194 -17.39 2.70 -11.50
N GLY A 195 -18.44 2.51 -12.30
CA GLY A 195 -18.72 3.30 -13.49
C GLY A 195 -18.86 4.79 -13.22
N PHE A 196 -19.53 5.15 -12.12
CA PHE A 196 -19.69 6.54 -11.70
C PHE A 196 -18.34 7.23 -11.45
N TRP A 197 -17.47 6.63 -10.64
CA TRP A 197 -16.18 7.22 -10.30
C TRP A 197 -15.21 7.24 -11.49
N LEU A 198 -15.24 6.24 -12.38
CA LEU A 198 -14.45 6.25 -13.61
C LEU A 198 -14.79 7.46 -14.49
N GLN A 199 -16.07 7.82 -14.61
CA GLN A 199 -16.50 9.00 -15.37
C GLN A 199 -15.99 10.32 -14.77
N LEU A 200 -15.66 10.35 -13.49
CA LEU A 200 -15.10 11.51 -12.79
C LEU A 200 -13.57 11.55 -12.81
N GLY A 201 -12.91 10.72 -13.64
CA GLY A 201 -11.46 10.76 -13.86
C GLY A 201 -10.62 9.85 -12.96
N VAL A 202 -11.25 8.89 -12.28
CA VAL A 202 -10.54 7.87 -11.50
C VAL A 202 -9.85 6.87 -12.43
N SER A 203 -8.61 6.52 -12.14
CA SER A 203 -7.80 5.58 -12.92
C SER A 203 -7.85 4.13 -12.39
N GLY A 204 -8.67 3.87 -11.38
CA GLY A 204 -8.84 2.55 -10.78
C GLY A 204 -9.19 2.61 -9.30
N PHE A 205 -9.21 1.44 -8.69
CA PHE A 205 -9.69 1.26 -7.32
C PHE A 205 -8.70 0.48 -6.46
N ARG A 206 -8.54 0.88 -5.21
CA ARG A 206 -8.04 -0.01 -4.18
C ARG A 206 -9.25 -0.73 -3.58
N MET A 207 -9.42 -2.01 -3.90
CA MET A 207 -10.52 -2.82 -3.36
C MET A 207 -10.18 -3.27 -1.95
N ASP A 208 -10.97 -2.79 -1.01
CA ASP A 208 -10.87 -3.11 0.41
C ASP A 208 -11.26 -4.56 0.67
N ALA A 209 -10.54 -5.21 1.57
CA ALA A 209 -10.91 -6.50 2.17
C ALA A 209 -11.35 -7.58 1.17
N VAL A 210 -10.66 -7.71 0.04
CA VAL A 210 -11.02 -8.59 -1.10
C VAL A 210 -11.42 -10.01 -0.67
N PRO A 211 -10.70 -10.71 0.25
CA PRO A 211 -11.08 -12.06 0.66
C PRO A 211 -12.49 -12.15 1.25
N PHE A 212 -12.95 -11.09 1.93
CA PHE A 212 -14.29 -11.03 2.51
C PHE A 212 -15.34 -10.59 1.48
N VAL A 213 -14.96 -9.73 0.52
CA VAL A 213 -15.85 -9.34 -0.59
C VAL A 213 -16.25 -10.57 -1.41
N ILE A 214 -15.31 -11.44 -1.76
CA ILE A 214 -15.58 -12.61 -2.61
C ILE A 214 -16.04 -13.85 -1.83
N SER A 215 -16.01 -13.82 -0.50
CA SER A 215 -16.47 -14.95 0.31
C SER A 215 -17.99 -15.01 0.38
N LYS A 216 -18.54 -16.21 0.17
CA LYS A 216 -19.95 -16.46 0.48
C LYS A 216 -20.20 -16.28 2.00
N LYS A 217 -21.26 -15.56 2.34
CA LYS A 217 -21.62 -15.20 3.71
C LYS A 217 -22.96 -15.84 4.08
N GLY A 218 -23.15 -16.17 5.37
CA GLY A 218 -24.40 -16.76 5.87
C GLY A 218 -24.25 -17.47 7.21
N ALA A 219 -25.36 -17.67 7.92
CA ALA A 219 -25.38 -18.38 9.19
C ALA A 219 -24.96 -19.87 9.06
N ASP A 220 -25.22 -20.47 7.91
CA ASP A 220 -24.94 -21.88 7.62
C ASP A 220 -23.60 -22.08 6.89
N VAL A 221 -22.86 -21.01 6.63
CA VAL A 221 -21.57 -21.11 5.94
C VAL A 221 -20.49 -21.50 6.94
N THR A 222 -20.12 -22.77 6.94
CA THR A 222 -19.10 -23.34 7.84
C THR A 222 -17.70 -23.39 7.25
N ARG A 223 -17.56 -23.21 5.91
CA ARG A 223 -16.28 -23.20 5.19
C ARG A 223 -16.24 -22.02 4.22
N ALA A 224 -15.06 -21.44 4.06
CA ALA A 224 -14.84 -20.39 3.08
C ALA A 224 -15.15 -20.92 1.66
N GLN A 225 -15.95 -20.17 0.92
CA GLN A 225 -16.29 -20.42 -0.49
C GLN A 225 -16.06 -19.11 -1.23
N GLU A 226 -14.89 -19.00 -1.86
CA GLU A 226 -14.50 -17.80 -2.59
C GLU A 226 -15.07 -17.80 -4.01
N GLN A 227 -15.68 -16.69 -4.38
CA GLN A 227 -16.30 -16.44 -5.68
C GLN A 227 -15.35 -15.63 -6.58
N TYR A 228 -14.24 -16.26 -7.01
CA TYR A 228 -13.20 -15.58 -7.80
C TYR A 228 -13.71 -15.02 -9.13
N ASP A 229 -14.78 -15.56 -9.72
CA ASP A 229 -15.38 -15.06 -10.97
C ASP A 229 -15.95 -13.65 -10.81
N MET A 230 -16.31 -13.24 -9.59
CA MET A 230 -16.70 -11.86 -9.30
C MET A 230 -15.56 -10.88 -9.61
N LEU A 231 -14.32 -11.22 -9.25
CA LEU A 231 -13.16 -10.39 -9.57
C LEU A 231 -12.94 -10.26 -11.07
N ARG A 232 -13.17 -11.33 -11.83
CA ARG A 232 -13.13 -11.30 -13.30
C ARG A 232 -14.19 -10.33 -13.83
N THR A 233 -15.44 -10.45 -13.39
CA THR A 233 -16.52 -9.55 -13.78
C THR A 233 -16.19 -8.08 -13.54
N PHE A 234 -15.59 -7.76 -12.38
CA PHE A 234 -15.18 -6.39 -12.07
C PHE A 234 -14.03 -5.92 -12.98
N SER A 235 -13.05 -6.77 -13.21
CA SER A 235 -11.92 -6.48 -14.09
C SER A 235 -12.34 -6.28 -15.55
N GLU A 236 -13.22 -7.14 -16.07
CA GLU A 236 -13.78 -7.03 -17.42
C GLU A 236 -14.57 -5.72 -17.58
N PHE A 237 -15.39 -5.36 -16.60
CA PHE A 237 -16.12 -4.09 -16.60
C PHE A 237 -15.16 -2.88 -16.64
N LEU A 238 -14.10 -2.90 -15.83
CA LEU A 238 -13.07 -1.85 -15.84
C LEU A 238 -12.42 -1.74 -17.22
N THR A 239 -11.92 -2.85 -17.75
CA THR A 239 -11.21 -2.88 -19.03
C THR A 239 -12.11 -2.39 -20.18
N TRP A 240 -13.39 -2.69 -20.11
CA TRP A 240 -14.35 -2.23 -21.10
C TRP A 240 -14.66 -0.74 -21.01
N ARG A 241 -14.72 -0.19 -19.79
CA ARG A 241 -15.01 1.23 -19.52
C ARG A 241 -13.79 2.13 -19.69
N GLU A 242 -12.66 1.69 -19.17
CA GLU A 242 -11.39 2.43 -19.15
C GLU A 242 -10.24 1.40 -19.20
N GLY A 243 -9.71 1.15 -20.40
CA GLY A 243 -8.75 0.08 -20.66
C GLY A 243 -7.44 0.13 -19.86
N GLN A 244 -7.13 1.26 -19.21
CA GLN A 244 -5.96 1.45 -18.37
C GLN A 244 -6.29 1.44 -16.86
N ALA A 245 -7.57 1.33 -16.48
CA ALA A 245 -7.96 1.29 -15.09
C ALA A 245 -7.58 -0.05 -14.45
N ILE A 246 -7.28 -0.02 -13.15
CA ILE A 246 -6.81 -1.19 -12.39
C ILE A 246 -7.62 -1.40 -11.11
N ILE A 247 -7.55 -2.64 -10.60
CA ILE A 247 -7.90 -2.96 -9.22
C ILE A 247 -6.62 -3.33 -8.48
N LEU A 248 -6.31 -2.58 -7.41
CA LEU A 248 -5.31 -2.91 -6.41
C LEU A 248 -6.02 -3.58 -5.22
N GLY A 249 -5.91 -4.89 -5.10
CA GLY A 249 -6.60 -5.64 -4.07
C GLY A 249 -5.87 -5.66 -2.73
N GLU A 250 -6.61 -5.45 -1.66
CA GLU A 250 -6.15 -5.76 -0.31
C GLU A 250 -6.52 -7.20 0.04
N ALA A 251 -5.52 -8.08 0.00
CA ALA A 251 -5.70 -9.49 0.32
C ALA A 251 -4.50 -10.03 1.10
N ASN A 252 -4.62 -10.13 2.42
CA ASN A 252 -3.63 -10.80 3.26
C ASN A 252 -3.91 -12.31 3.27
N VAL A 253 -3.48 -12.99 2.22
CA VAL A 253 -3.69 -14.43 1.99
C VAL A 253 -2.37 -15.20 1.94
N LEU A 254 -2.43 -16.53 1.86
CA LEU A 254 -1.23 -17.35 1.72
C LEU A 254 -0.66 -17.27 0.29
N PRO A 255 0.66 -17.27 0.09
CA PRO A 255 1.27 -17.26 -1.24
C PRO A 255 0.75 -18.37 -2.17
N SER A 256 0.39 -19.52 -1.62
CA SER A 256 -0.20 -20.64 -2.39
C SER A 256 -1.58 -20.33 -3.01
N THR A 257 -2.23 -19.24 -2.58
CA THR A 257 -3.54 -18.82 -3.10
C THR A 257 -3.50 -17.55 -3.93
N ASP A 258 -2.38 -16.82 -3.94
CA ASP A 258 -2.24 -15.51 -4.61
C ASP A 258 -2.62 -15.57 -6.10
N LEU A 259 -2.20 -16.60 -6.83
CA LEU A 259 -2.53 -16.78 -8.24
C LEU A 259 -4.04 -16.83 -8.52
N ARG A 260 -4.83 -17.32 -7.56
CA ARG A 260 -6.29 -17.36 -7.70
C ARG A 260 -6.91 -15.95 -7.70
N TYR A 261 -6.27 -14.99 -7.02
CA TYR A 261 -6.71 -13.59 -7.01
C TYR A 261 -6.28 -12.85 -8.27
N PHE A 262 -5.10 -13.13 -8.80
CA PHE A 262 -4.67 -12.56 -10.08
C PHE A 262 -5.40 -13.20 -11.28
N GLY A 263 -5.75 -14.48 -11.19
CA GLY A 263 -6.17 -15.30 -12.33
C GLY A 263 -4.98 -15.85 -13.12
N ASP A 264 -5.20 -16.93 -13.87
CA ASP A 264 -4.12 -17.63 -14.57
C ASP A 264 -3.45 -16.76 -15.65
N ALA A 265 -4.21 -15.90 -16.31
CA ALA A 265 -3.75 -14.94 -17.32
C ALA A 265 -3.68 -13.49 -16.80
N GLY A 266 -3.97 -13.24 -15.52
CA GLY A 266 -4.08 -11.91 -14.94
C GLY A 266 -5.41 -11.22 -15.22
N GLU A 267 -6.46 -12.00 -15.45
CA GLU A 267 -7.80 -11.54 -15.82
C GLU A 267 -8.66 -11.10 -14.61
N ARG A 268 -8.12 -11.16 -13.39
CA ARG A 268 -8.82 -10.77 -12.17
C ARG A 268 -8.26 -9.46 -11.60
N LEU A 269 -7.39 -9.52 -10.60
CA LEU A 269 -6.74 -8.33 -10.05
C LEU A 269 -5.48 -7.98 -10.84
N GLN A 270 -5.27 -6.71 -11.17
CA GLN A 270 -4.04 -6.23 -11.79
C GLN A 270 -2.94 -6.07 -10.75
N MET A 271 -3.30 -5.69 -9.52
CA MET A 271 -2.35 -5.52 -8.42
C MET A 271 -2.90 -6.09 -7.11
N MET A 272 -1.98 -6.54 -6.24
CA MET A 272 -2.27 -6.88 -4.84
C MET A 272 -1.16 -6.36 -3.93
N PHE A 273 -1.50 -5.97 -2.71
CA PHE A 273 -0.50 -5.71 -1.67
C PHE A 273 0.21 -7.01 -1.27
N ASN A 274 1.54 -6.97 -1.21
CA ASN A 274 2.34 -8.12 -0.82
C ASN A 274 2.54 -8.18 0.71
N PHE A 275 1.53 -8.62 1.42
CA PHE A 275 1.56 -8.74 2.88
C PHE A 275 2.59 -9.76 3.37
N ASP A 276 2.80 -10.86 2.64
CA ASP A 276 3.77 -11.88 3.04
C ASP A 276 5.20 -11.32 3.03
N VAL A 277 5.58 -10.66 1.94
CA VAL A 277 6.89 -10.00 1.84
C VAL A 277 7.00 -8.87 2.88
N ASN A 278 5.94 -8.09 3.12
CA ASN A 278 5.94 -7.03 4.11
C ASN A 278 6.28 -7.54 5.52
N GLN A 279 5.61 -8.59 5.98
CA GLN A 279 5.85 -9.18 7.31
C GLN A 279 7.28 -9.75 7.44
N HIS A 280 7.74 -10.45 6.41
CA HIS A 280 9.09 -11.02 6.39
C HIS A 280 10.20 -9.97 6.22
N LEU A 281 9.89 -8.83 5.59
CA LEU A 281 10.78 -7.67 5.55
C LEU A 281 11.00 -7.10 6.96
N PHE A 282 9.93 -6.91 7.75
CA PHE A 282 10.08 -6.46 9.13
C PHE A 282 10.78 -7.49 10.01
N LEU A 283 10.56 -8.79 9.78
CA LEU A 283 11.31 -9.83 10.44
C LEU A 283 12.82 -9.75 10.10
N ALA A 284 13.15 -9.57 8.82
CA ALA A 284 14.54 -9.43 8.39
C ALA A 284 15.21 -8.19 9.01
N LEU A 285 14.51 -7.05 9.06
CA LEU A 285 15.00 -5.83 9.71
C LEU A 285 15.14 -5.97 11.23
N ALA A 286 14.30 -6.80 11.87
CA ALA A 286 14.36 -7.05 13.31
C ALA A 286 15.49 -8.00 13.72
N THR A 287 15.85 -8.93 12.84
CA THR A 287 16.79 -10.01 13.15
C THR A 287 18.10 -9.93 12.39
N SER A 288 18.26 -8.95 11.50
CA SER A 288 19.38 -8.83 10.54
C SER A 288 19.59 -10.10 9.70
N ASP A 289 18.52 -10.87 9.46
CA ASP A 289 18.55 -12.12 8.71
C ASP A 289 17.71 -12.02 7.44
N SER A 290 18.37 -12.03 6.27
CA SER A 290 17.70 -11.94 4.97
C SER A 290 16.99 -13.21 4.52
N ARG A 291 17.25 -14.36 5.15
CA ARG A 291 16.75 -15.67 4.71
C ARG A 291 15.23 -15.78 4.72
N PRO A 292 14.49 -15.33 5.76
CA PRO A 292 13.04 -15.34 5.74
C PRO A 292 12.45 -14.46 4.62
N LEU A 293 13.03 -13.29 4.39
CA LEU A 293 12.62 -12.39 3.30
C LEU A 293 12.89 -13.01 1.93
N LYS A 294 14.05 -13.66 1.74
CA LYS A 294 14.36 -14.40 0.50
C LYS A 294 13.33 -15.50 0.23
N ALA A 295 12.95 -16.26 1.26
CA ALA A 295 11.92 -17.30 1.13
C ALA A 295 10.55 -16.72 0.72
N ALA A 296 10.12 -15.61 1.33
CA ALA A 296 8.88 -14.92 0.98
C ALA A 296 8.91 -14.38 -0.47
N LEU A 297 10.03 -13.82 -0.91
CA LEU A 297 10.21 -13.35 -2.29
C LEU A 297 10.08 -14.48 -3.31
N GLU A 298 10.68 -15.64 -3.05
CA GLU A 298 10.55 -16.82 -3.93
C GLU A 298 9.13 -17.40 -3.91
N ALA A 299 8.46 -17.41 -2.76
CA ALA A 299 7.09 -17.90 -2.63
C ALA A 299 6.08 -17.03 -3.39
N THR A 300 6.30 -15.70 -3.48
CA THR A 300 5.44 -14.74 -4.18
C THR A 300 5.92 -14.42 -5.60
N LYS A 301 6.96 -15.10 -6.09
CA LYS A 301 7.51 -14.87 -7.44
C LYS A 301 6.57 -15.28 -8.58
N PRO A 302 5.86 -16.42 -8.51
CA PRO A 302 4.91 -16.79 -9.57
C PRO A 302 3.76 -15.78 -9.66
N ARG A 303 3.63 -15.12 -10.82
CA ARG A 303 2.49 -14.26 -11.15
C ARG A 303 2.35 -14.10 -12.67
N PRO A 304 1.15 -13.81 -13.17
CA PRO A 304 0.95 -13.46 -14.58
C PRO A 304 1.80 -12.23 -14.98
N ALA A 305 2.22 -12.17 -16.23
CA ALA A 305 3.03 -11.06 -16.74
C ALA A 305 2.33 -9.69 -16.64
N THR A 306 1.00 -9.68 -16.66
CA THR A 306 0.16 -8.49 -16.49
C THR A 306 -0.09 -8.12 -15.03
N ALA A 307 0.20 -9.01 -14.08
CA ALA A 307 0.00 -8.75 -12.66
C ALA A 307 1.21 -8.07 -12.00
N GLN A 308 0.97 -7.36 -10.89
CA GLN A 308 2.02 -6.70 -10.12
C GLN A 308 1.75 -6.71 -8.63
N TRP A 309 2.81 -6.82 -7.83
CA TRP A 309 2.75 -6.62 -6.39
C TRP A 309 2.83 -5.14 -6.02
N GLY A 310 2.03 -4.71 -5.04
CA GLY A 310 2.20 -3.44 -4.33
C GLY A 310 3.09 -3.67 -3.10
N GLN A 311 4.28 -3.09 -3.09
CA GLN A 311 5.21 -3.16 -1.97
C GLN A 311 5.04 -1.94 -1.06
N PHE A 312 4.98 -2.15 0.23
CA PHE A 312 4.81 -1.08 1.20
C PHE A 312 5.58 -1.38 2.50
N LEU A 313 5.90 -0.35 3.26
CA LEU A 313 6.44 -0.49 4.62
C LEU A 313 5.29 -0.35 5.62
N ARG A 314 4.68 0.83 5.65
CA ARG A 314 3.54 1.12 6.49
C ARG A 314 2.40 1.67 5.63
N ASN A 315 1.17 1.45 6.07
CA ASN A 315 -0.04 2.07 5.54
C ASN A 315 -0.82 2.76 6.68
N HIS A 316 -2.09 3.01 6.51
CA HIS A 316 -2.97 3.65 7.49
C HIS A 316 -3.44 2.71 8.61
N ASP A 317 -3.21 1.40 8.46
CA ASP A 317 -3.56 0.36 9.43
C ASP A 317 -2.36 -0.07 10.27
N GLU A 318 -2.55 -1.02 11.17
CA GLU A 318 -1.45 -1.66 11.88
C GLU A 318 -0.52 -2.42 10.93
N LEU A 319 0.72 -2.59 11.30
CA LEU A 319 1.60 -3.58 10.69
C LEU A 319 1.11 -4.96 11.10
N ASP A 320 0.38 -5.64 10.24
CA ASP A 320 -0.13 -6.98 10.53
C ASP A 320 1.01 -8.02 10.45
N LEU A 321 1.20 -8.77 11.52
CA LEU A 321 2.21 -9.83 11.66
C LEU A 321 1.54 -11.21 11.81
N GLY A 322 0.28 -11.33 11.43
CA GLY A 322 -0.53 -12.53 11.66
C GLY A 322 -0.07 -13.78 10.91
N ARG A 323 0.74 -13.63 9.85
CA ARG A 323 1.31 -14.76 9.09
C ARG A 323 2.63 -15.28 9.67
N LEU A 324 3.31 -14.48 10.49
CA LEU A 324 4.51 -14.91 11.17
C LEU A 324 4.18 -15.92 12.28
N THR A 325 5.09 -16.86 12.52
CA THR A 325 5.02 -17.72 13.70
C THR A 325 5.14 -16.89 14.97
N GLU A 326 4.67 -17.42 16.10
CA GLU A 326 4.72 -16.70 17.38
C GLU A 326 6.13 -16.20 17.72
N ARG A 327 7.15 -17.06 17.55
CA ARG A 327 8.55 -16.70 17.78
C ARG A 327 9.02 -15.56 16.87
N GLN A 328 8.66 -15.59 15.59
CA GLN A 328 9.02 -14.55 14.64
C GLN A 328 8.30 -13.23 14.96
N ARG A 329 7.00 -13.30 15.27
CA ARG A 329 6.20 -12.12 15.67
C ARG A 329 6.76 -11.47 16.92
N GLN A 330 7.15 -12.28 17.92
CA GLN A 330 7.76 -11.75 19.14
C GLN A 330 9.10 -11.06 18.86
N ALA A 331 9.92 -11.55 17.94
CA ALA A 331 11.15 -10.87 17.54
C ALA A 331 10.86 -9.49 16.93
N VAL A 332 9.82 -9.37 16.09
CA VAL A 332 9.40 -8.10 15.51
C VAL A 332 8.83 -7.15 16.57
N PHE A 333 8.02 -7.66 17.51
CA PHE A 333 7.52 -6.86 18.64
C PHE A 333 8.66 -6.31 19.48
N THR A 334 9.61 -7.16 19.87
CA THR A 334 10.77 -6.73 20.66
C THR A 334 11.57 -5.63 19.98
N ALA A 335 11.72 -5.69 18.66
CA ALA A 335 12.49 -4.72 17.90
C ALA A 335 11.75 -3.39 17.64
N PHE A 336 10.44 -3.43 17.39
CA PHE A 336 9.70 -2.30 16.81
C PHE A 336 8.48 -1.84 17.58
N GLY A 337 7.98 -2.65 18.49
CA GLY A 337 6.80 -2.35 19.31
C GLY A 337 6.84 -3.09 20.64
N PRO A 338 7.91 -2.88 21.48
CA PRO A 338 8.09 -3.66 22.71
C PRO A 338 7.00 -3.40 23.75
N GLU A 339 6.44 -2.19 23.78
CA GLU A 339 5.47 -1.82 24.78
C GLU A 339 4.03 -2.17 24.33
N PRO A 340 3.14 -2.57 25.27
CA PRO A 340 1.78 -2.96 24.94
C PRO A 340 0.97 -1.92 24.17
N GLU A 341 1.16 -0.62 24.47
CA GLU A 341 0.49 0.49 23.79
C GLU A 341 0.95 0.68 22.34
N MET A 342 2.07 0.09 21.94
CA MET A 342 2.55 0.08 20.56
C MET A 342 1.92 -1.04 19.74
N GLN A 343 1.24 -1.99 20.39
CA GLN A 343 0.66 -3.18 19.78
C GLN A 343 -0.85 -3.05 19.59
N LEU A 344 -1.41 -3.78 18.63
CA LEU A 344 -2.82 -3.77 18.33
C LEU A 344 -3.30 -5.16 17.87
N TYR A 345 -4.52 -5.53 18.25
CA TYR A 345 -5.20 -6.78 17.84
C TYR A 345 -4.38 -8.07 18.08
N ARG A 346 -3.48 -8.08 19.08
CA ARG A 346 -2.60 -9.21 19.44
C ARG A 346 -1.64 -9.68 18.34
N ARG A 347 -1.64 -9.03 17.17
CA ARG A 347 -0.83 -9.45 16.03
C ARG A 347 -0.17 -8.28 15.27
N GLY A 348 -0.46 -7.06 15.62
CA GLY A 348 -0.01 -5.90 14.85
C GLY A 348 0.71 -4.84 15.68
N ILE A 349 1.44 -3.96 14.99
CA ILE A 349 2.11 -2.78 15.55
C ILE A 349 1.45 -1.54 14.97
N ARG A 350 1.02 -0.61 15.85
CA ARG A 350 0.34 0.62 15.47
C ARG A 350 1.26 1.84 15.43
N ARG A 351 2.48 1.68 14.93
CA ARG A 351 3.47 2.74 14.84
C ARG A 351 3.77 3.16 13.41
N ARG A 352 4.27 4.38 13.20
CA ARG A 352 4.92 4.78 11.94
C ARG A 352 6.34 4.24 11.86
N LEU A 353 6.91 4.20 10.64
CA LEU A 353 8.23 3.61 10.40
C LEU A 353 9.34 4.33 11.16
N ALA A 354 9.40 5.65 11.12
CA ALA A 354 10.49 6.40 11.71
C ALA A 354 10.66 6.15 13.22
N PRO A 355 9.59 6.17 14.06
CA PRO A 355 9.71 5.78 15.46
C PRO A 355 10.06 4.30 15.67
N MET A 356 9.60 3.39 14.82
CA MET A 356 9.99 1.97 14.88
C MET A 356 11.50 1.79 14.69
N LEU A 357 12.10 2.61 13.83
CA LEU A 357 13.53 2.60 13.54
C LEU A 357 14.31 3.61 14.40
N GLN A 358 13.69 4.15 15.48
CA GLN A 358 14.29 5.08 16.44
C GLN A 358 14.84 6.37 15.81
N GLY A 359 14.31 6.76 14.64
CA GLY A 359 14.79 7.92 13.89
C GLY A 359 16.18 7.76 13.26
N ASP A 360 16.80 6.57 13.34
CA ASP A 360 18.11 6.33 12.70
C ASP A 360 17.97 6.46 11.18
N ARG A 361 18.59 7.51 10.64
CA ARG A 361 18.55 7.88 9.25
C ARG A 361 19.00 6.74 8.31
N ARG A 362 20.06 6.01 8.68
CA ARG A 362 20.60 4.91 7.88
C ARG A 362 19.62 3.75 7.78
N ARG A 363 18.94 3.41 8.90
CA ARG A 363 17.91 2.36 8.94
C ARG A 363 16.67 2.75 8.14
N ILE A 364 16.28 4.03 8.19
CA ILE A 364 15.15 4.57 7.43
C ILE A 364 15.47 4.50 5.92
N GLU A 365 16.63 4.96 5.51
CA GLU A 365 17.06 4.88 4.11
C GLU A 365 17.17 3.44 3.61
N LEU A 366 17.74 2.53 4.41
CA LEU A 366 17.78 1.10 4.08
C LEU A 366 16.38 0.53 3.85
N ALA A 367 15.43 0.81 4.75
CA ALA A 367 14.08 0.30 4.64
C ALA A 367 13.38 0.81 3.36
N TYR A 368 13.51 2.11 3.04
CA TYR A 368 12.96 2.63 1.79
C TYR A 368 13.72 2.16 0.55
N SER A 369 15.05 2.00 0.61
CA SER A 369 15.82 1.40 -0.48
C SER A 369 15.35 -0.03 -0.77
N LEU A 370 15.11 -0.84 0.26
CA LEU A 370 14.50 -2.16 0.12
C LEU A 370 13.13 -2.06 -0.57
N MET A 371 12.20 -1.26 -0.02
CA MET A 371 10.86 -1.12 -0.61
C MET A 371 10.91 -0.70 -2.08
N MET A 372 11.80 0.23 -2.45
CA MET A 372 11.95 0.73 -3.83
C MET A 372 12.55 -0.33 -4.78
N THR A 373 13.25 -1.33 -4.26
CA THR A 373 13.95 -2.34 -5.07
C THR A 373 13.37 -3.75 -4.95
N LEU A 374 12.39 -3.98 -4.07
CA LEU A 374 11.64 -5.24 -4.04
C LEU A 374 10.80 -5.42 -5.30
N PRO A 375 10.55 -6.69 -5.75
CA PRO A 375 9.77 -6.98 -6.95
C PRO A 375 8.34 -6.44 -6.83
N GLY A 376 8.06 -5.32 -7.49
CA GLY A 376 6.74 -4.69 -7.40
C GLY A 376 6.77 -3.17 -7.54
N THR A 377 5.64 -2.58 -7.26
CA THR A 377 5.37 -1.15 -7.29
C THR A 377 5.36 -0.60 -5.87
N PRO A 378 6.19 0.38 -5.52
CA PRO A 378 6.22 0.94 -4.18
C PRO A 378 4.97 1.77 -3.89
N VAL A 379 4.46 1.60 -2.67
CA VAL A 379 3.33 2.36 -2.11
C VAL A 379 3.79 3.07 -0.85
N LEU A 380 3.93 4.38 -0.95
CA LEU A 380 4.30 5.28 0.14
C LEU A 380 3.05 5.77 0.86
N ARG A 381 3.18 6.08 2.13
CA ARG A 381 2.15 6.80 2.87
C ARG A 381 2.56 8.25 3.10
N TYR A 382 1.59 9.18 3.10
CA TYR A 382 1.86 10.59 3.38
C TYR A 382 2.62 10.78 4.71
N GLY A 383 3.62 11.65 4.67
CA GLY A 383 4.49 11.94 5.80
C GLY A 383 5.66 10.97 6.00
N ASP A 384 5.68 9.84 5.30
CA ASP A 384 6.80 8.91 5.31
C ASP A 384 8.06 9.54 4.70
N GLU A 385 7.88 10.37 3.68
CA GLU A 385 8.96 11.08 2.98
C GLU A 385 9.71 12.10 3.85
N ILE A 386 9.12 12.49 4.97
CA ILE A 386 9.75 13.40 5.94
C ILE A 386 10.03 12.73 7.30
N ALA A 387 9.84 11.42 7.42
CA ALA A 387 9.96 10.65 8.66
C ALA A 387 9.01 11.12 9.78
N MET A 388 7.72 11.35 9.46
CA MET A 388 6.72 11.66 10.48
C MET A 388 6.65 10.57 11.54
N GLY A 389 6.44 11.00 12.80
CA GLY A 389 6.19 10.11 13.92
C GLY A 389 4.72 9.70 14.08
N ASP A 390 4.43 9.11 15.22
CA ASP A 390 3.10 8.72 15.68
C ASP A 390 2.76 9.37 17.04
N ASP A 391 1.46 9.42 17.39
CA ASP A 391 0.98 9.85 18.70
C ASP A 391 0.23 8.70 19.38
N LEU A 392 0.93 7.93 20.20
CA LEU A 392 0.39 6.76 20.89
C LEU A 392 -0.72 7.07 21.90
N LYS A 393 -0.96 8.35 22.25
CA LYS A 393 -2.10 8.78 23.08
C LYS A 393 -3.42 8.66 22.35
N LEU A 394 -3.40 8.67 21.02
CA LEU A 394 -4.59 8.48 20.20
C LEU A 394 -5.01 6.99 20.17
N PRO A 395 -6.33 6.71 20.13
CA PRO A 395 -6.82 5.35 20.14
C PRO A 395 -6.49 4.60 18.84
N GLU A 396 -6.34 3.29 18.96
CA GLU A 396 -6.19 2.34 17.86
C GLU A 396 -5.24 2.82 16.75
N ARG A 397 -5.68 2.84 15.49
CA ARG A 397 -4.92 3.22 14.31
C ARG A 397 -4.69 4.74 14.17
N ASN A 398 -5.49 5.55 14.88
CA ASN A 398 -5.42 7.01 14.79
C ASN A 398 -4.06 7.57 15.21
N CYS A 399 -3.32 6.86 16.05
CA CYS A 399 -1.96 7.24 16.44
C CYS A 399 -1.03 7.47 15.24
N ALA A 400 -1.23 6.74 14.15
CA ALA A 400 -0.44 6.86 12.92
C ALA A 400 -1.14 7.71 11.83
N ARG A 401 -2.34 8.27 12.08
CA ARG A 401 -3.16 9.02 11.12
C ARG A 401 -3.17 10.53 11.37
N THR A 402 -2.19 11.03 12.11
CA THR A 402 -2.05 12.46 12.46
C THR A 402 -1.90 13.34 11.22
N PRO A 403 -2.30 14.64 11.29
CA PRO A 403 -2.19 15.55 10.17
C PRO A 403 -0.77 15.73 9.64
N MET A 404 -0.64 15.97 8.33
CA MET A 404 0.64 16.22 7.65
C MET A 404 1.35 17.45 8.22
N GLN A 405 2.68 17.36 8.38
CA GLN A 405 3.53 18.40 8.96
C GLN A 405 4.20 19.22 7.84
N TRP A 406 3.57 20.35 7.46
CA TRP A 406 4.03 21.19 6.37
C TRP A 406 5.12 22.20 6.78
N SER A 407 4.99 22.80 7.97
CA SER A 407 5.86 23.88 8.42
C SER A 407 5.90 23.96 9.94
N THR A 408 6.67 24.94 10.46
CA THR A 408 6.71 25.31 11.87
C THR A 408 5.56 26.25 12.31
N GLU A 409 4.66 26.60 11.39
CA GLU A 409 3.46 27.38 11.71
C GLU A 409 2.53 26.63 12.66
N PRO A 410 1.61 27.35 13.36
CA PRO A 410 0.62 26.71 14.22
C PRO A 410 -0.07 25.52 13.51
N HIS A 411 -0.28 24.45 14.28
CA HIS A 411 -0.84 23.19 13.78
C HIS A 411 -0.05 22.60 12.58
N ALA A 412 1.28 22.76 12.61
CA ALA A 412 2.19 22.25 11.57
C ALA A 412 1.93 22.84 10.17
N GLY A 413 1.26 23.97 10.05
CA GLY A 413 0.81 24.52 8.76
C GLY A 413 -0.29 23.69 8.07
N PHE A 414 -0.87 22.73 8.77
CA PHE A 414 -2.00 21.92 8.28
C PHE A 414 -3.30 22.73 8.20
N THR A 415 -3.62 23.48 9.25
CA THR A 415 -4.83 24.31 9.38
C THR A 415 -4.58 25.61 10.10
N LYS A 416 -5.41 26.62 9.80
CA LYS A 416 -5.49 27.86 10.57
C LYS A 416 -6.51 27.78 11.72
N ASN A 417 -7.32 26.73 11.78
CA ASN A 417 -8.28 26.50 12.85
C ASN A 417 -7.57 26.12 14.16
N LYS A 418 -8.14 26.57 15.28
CA LYS A 418 -7.61 26.22 16.61
C LYS A 418 -7.81 24.75 16.98
N LYS A 419 -8.72 24.05 16.32
CA LYS A 419 -9.08 22.65 16.57
C LYS A 419 -8.92 21.84 15.28
N PRO A 420 -7.75 21.25 15.02
CA PRO A 420 -7.60 20.30 13.90
C PRO A 420 -8.40 19.03 14.18
N VAL A 421 -8.79 18.33 13.10
CA VAL A 421 -9.56 17.07 13.13
C VAL A 421 -8.90 15.99 14.00
N LEU A 422 -7.59 15.93 13.98
CA LEU A 422 -6.75 15.13 14.87
C LEU A 422 -5.59 16.02 15.36
N PRO A 423 -5.04 15.76 16.56
CA PRO A 423 -3.88 16.49 17.06
C PRO A 423 -2.68 16.36 16.12
N VAL A 424 -1.96 17.45 15.91
CA VAL A 424 -0.64 17.41 15.26
C VAL A 424 0.42 17.01 16.31
N ILE A 425 1.48 16.33 15.89
CA ILE A 425 2.57 15.94 16.78
C ILE A 425 3.39 17.20 17.12
N ARG A 426 3.32 17.66 18.37
CA ARG A 426 3.94 18.91 18.83
C ARG A 426 5.28 18.69 19.51
N GLU A 427 5.41 17.62 20.26
CA GLU A 427 6.51 17.38 21.19
C GLU A 427 7.41 16.23 20.73
N GLY A 428 8.60 16.14 21.32
CA GLY A 428 9.57 15.09 21.05
C GLY A 428 10.27 15.23 19.70
N PRO A 429 11.07 14.24 19.32
CA PRO A 429 11.93 14.31 18.12
C PRO A 429 11.14 14.35 16.81
N TYR A 430 9.87 13.95 16.82
CA TYR A 430 8.99 13.94 15.66
C TYR A 430 8.00 15.10 15.64
N GLY A 431 8.06 16.02 16.59
CA GLY A 431 7.24 17.23 16.62
C GLY A 431 7.48 18.09 15.37
N PHE A 432 6.45 18.81 14.92
CA PHE A 432 6.50 19.58 13.67
C PHE A 432 7.57 20.69 13.65
N ASN A 433 8.10 21.10 14.82
CA ASN A 433 9.24 22.01 14.88
C ASN A 433 10.55 21.35 14.39
N HIS A 434 10.64 20.03 14.44
CA HIS A 434 11.81 19.25 14.02
C HIS A 434 11.57 18.53 12.68
N VAL A 435 10.36 18.03 12.47
CA VAL A 435 10.00 17.25 11.29
C VAL A 435 8.90 17.98 10.52
N ASN A 436 9.25 18.63 9.41
CA ASN A 436 8.29 19.28 8.51
C ASN A 436 8.86 19.44 7.10
N VAL A 437 7.95 19.56 6.13
CA VAL A 437 8.29 19.69 4.72
C VAL A 437 9.13 20.93 4.44
N ALA A 438 8.75 22.10 5.00
CA ALA A 438 9.40 23.38 4.69
C ALA A 438 10.87 23.41 5.11
N ALA A 439 11.20 22.84 6.28
CA ALA A 439 12.57 22.74 6.74
C ALA A 439 13.38 21.75 5.91
N GLN A 440 12.82 20.55 5.65
CA GLN A 440 13.52 19.52 4.90
C GLN A 440 13.76 19.88 3.45
N ARG A 441 12.86 20.63 2.80
CA ARG A 441 13.06 21.09 1.42
C ARG A 441 14.27 22.03 1.27
N ARG A 442 14.64 22.75 2.32
CA ARG A 442 15.81 23.65 2.34
C ARG A 442 17.13 22.95 2.65
N ASP A 443 17.10 21.75 3.22
CA ASP A 443 18.28 20.97 3.55
C ASP A 443 18.54 19.90 2.46
N PRO A 444 19.59 20.05 1.65
CA PRO A 444 19.93 19.10 0.59
C PRO A 444 20.15 17.66 1.09
N ASN A 445 20.52 17.52 2.37
CA ASN A 445 20.77 16.23 3.01
C ASN A 445 19.56 15.67 3.75
N SER A 446 18.41 16.33 3.68
CA SER A 446 17.19 15.86 4.35
C SER A 446 16.68 14.52 3.77
N LEU A 447 15.80 13.85 4.55
CA LEU A 447 15.13 12.64 4.06
C LEU A 447 14.24 12.94 2.86
N LEU A 448 13.52 14.06 2.86
CA LEU A 448 12.68 14.48 1.75
C LEU A 448 13.47 14.57 0.43
N ASN A 449 14.60 15.27 0.44
CA ASN A 449 15.44 15.43 -0.75
C ASN A 449 16.11 14.11 -1.15
N TRP A 450 16.45 13.25 -0.22
CA TRP A 450 16.90 11.89 -0.50
C TRP A 450 15.77 11.06 -1.15
N MET A 451 14.54 11.16 -0.61
CA MET A 451 13.38 10.44 -1.13
C MET A 451 13.06 10.88 -2.58
N GLU A 452 13.12 12.17 -2.88
CA GLU A 452 12.97 12.68 -4.26
C GLU A 452 14.00 12.05 -5.21
N ARG A 453 15.27 11.94 -4.76
CA ARG A 453 16.34 11.32 -5.58
C ARG A 453 16.12 9.83 -5.81
N ILE A 454 15.77 9.08 -4.75
CA ILE A 454 15.59 7.63 -4.86
C ILE A 454 14.36 7.27 -5.69
N ILE A 455 13.27 8.03 -5.58
CA ILE A 455 12.08 7.88 -6.41
C ILE A 455 12.40 8.16 -7.88
N ARG A 456 13.16 9.22 -8.17
CA ARG A 456 13.61 9.53 -9.54
C ARG A 456 14.45 8.38 -10.08
N MET A 457 15.42 7.90 -9.32
CA MET A 457 16.25 6.76 -9.72
C MET A 457 15.42 5.50 -9.96
N ARG A 458 14.42 5.22 -9.09
CA ARG A 458 13.52 4.08 -9.27
C ARG A 458 12.77 4.11 -10.61
N LYS A 459 12.36 5.29 -11.07
CA LYS A 459 11.67 5.49 -12.36
C LYS A 459 12.61 5.26 -13.55
N GLU A 460 13.91 5.50 -13.38
CA GLU A 460 14.96 5.25 -14.41
C GLU A 460 15.38 3.76 -14.48
N VAL A 461 14.80 2.90 -13.63
CA VAL A 461 15.13 1.47 -13.55
C VAL A 461 13.87 0.62 -13.79
N PRO A 462 13.36 0.59 -15.04
CA PRO A 462 12.16 -0.17 -15.39
C PRO A 462 12.33 -1.68 -15.17
N GLU A 463 13.55 -2.18 -15.10
CA GLU A 463 13.87 -3.58 -14.86
C GLU A 463 13.22 -4.11 -13.57
N ILE A 464 13.02 -3.27 -12.54
CA ILE A 464 12.37 -3.70 -11.30
C ILE A 464 10.88 -4.01 -11.52
N GLY A 465 10.20 -3.18 -12.34
CA GLY A 465 8.77 -3.35 -12.63
C GLY A 465 8.46 -4.43 -13.66
N TRP A 466 9.34 -4.60 -14.66
CA TRP A 466 9.10 -5.43 -15.84
C TRP A 466 9.95 -6.70 -15.90
N GLY A 467 11.10 -6.69 -15.22
CA GLY A 467 12.08 -7.78 -15.32
C GLY A 467 11.78 -8.95 -14.42
N ASP A 468 12.41 -10.06 -14.77
CA ASP A 468 12.49 -11.22 -13.90
C ASP A 468 13.57 -11.00 -12.85
N PHE A 469 13.26 -11.32 -11.60
CA PHE A 469 14.25 -11.21 -10.54
C PHE A 469 14.85 -12.56 -10.17
N SER A 470 16.06 -12.52 -9.64
CA SER A 470 16.75 -13.64 -9.04
C SER A 470 17.50 -13.20 -7.78
N LEU A 471 17.53 -14.07 -6.78
CA LEU A 471 18.28 -13.85 -5.55
C LEU A 471 19.70 -14.39 -5.73
N ILE A 472 20.68 -13.54 -5.46
CA ILE A 472 22.09 -13.89 -5.60
C ILE A 472 22.65 -14.33 -4.24
N GLY A 473 23.31 -15.49 -4.21
CA GLY A 473 24.01 -15.96 -3.01
C GLY A 473 25.29 -15.18 -2.75
N CYS A 474 25.59 -14.94 -1.48
CA CYS A 474 26.83 -14.32 -1.02
C CYS A 474 27.32 -14.99 0.27
N ASN A 475 28.44 -14.52 0.81
CA ASN A 475 29.10 -15.04 2.02
C ASN A 475 28.41 -14.63 3.33
N SER A 476 27.34 -13.82 3.31
CA SER A 476 26.64 -13.34 4.50
C SER A 476 25.12 -13.54 4.37
N PHE A 477 24.47 -14.08 5.40
CA PHE A 477 23.01 -14.16 5.49
C PHE A 477 22.37 -12.84 5.90
N GLN A 478 23.15 -11.88 6.37
CA GLN A 478 22.72 -10.52 6.74
C GLN A 478 22.58 -9.60 5.52
N VAL A 479 22.97 -10.09 4.36
CA VAL A 479 22.93 -9.32 3.11
C VAL A 479 21.90 -9.91 2.15
N LEU A 480 21.08 -9.04 1.61
CA LEU A 480 20.15 -9.33 0.51
C LEU A 480 20.73 -8.81 -0.79
N ILE A 481 20.84 -9.69 -1.80
CA ILE A 481 21.21 -9.31 -3.16
C ILE A 481 20.09 -9.74 -4.10
N ILE A 482 19.52 -8.77 -4.82
CA ILE A 482 18.48 -9.00 -5.83
C ILE A 482 19.02 -8.53 -7.18
N ARG A 483 18.93 -9.39 -8.20
CA ARG A 483 19.22 -9.06 -9.58
C ARG A 483 17.93 -9.06 -10.37
N TYR A 484 17.75 -8.08 -11.24
CA TYR A 484 16.69 -8.06 -12.26
C TYR A 484 17.30 -8.13 -13.64
N THR A 485 16.61 -8.79 -14.54
CA THR A 485 16.94 -8.83 -15.97
C THR A 485 15.69 -8.53 -16.77
N TRP A 486 15.80 -7.56 -17.65
CA TRP A 486 14.73 -7.18 -18.58
C TRP A 486 15.31 -6.80 -19.93
N ARG A 487 14.85 -7.49 -20.99
CA ARG A 487 15.49 -7.40 -22.31
C ARG A 487 17.00 -7.73 -22.18
N ASN A 488 17.88 -6.83 -22.61
CA ASN A 488 19.33 -7.01 -22.52
C ASN A 488 19.96 -6.23 -21.35
N ASN A 489 19.15 -5.67 -20.45
CA ASN A 489 19.62 -4.90 -19.31
C ASN A 489 19.53 -5.71 -18.02
N SER A 490 20.48 -5.50 -17.12
CA SER A 490 20.46 -6.09 -15.79
C SER A 490 20.85 -5.05 -14.74
N VAL A 491 20.19 -5.15 -13.59
CA VAL A 491 20.48 -4.33 -12.42
C VAL A 491 20.61 -5.22 -11.19
N VAL A 492 21.43 -4.79 -10.23
CA VAL A 492 21.72 -5.53 -9.01
C VAL A 492 21.60 -4.59 -7.82
N PHE A 493 20.83 -5.01 -6.83
CA PHE A 493 20.61 -4.27 -5.58
C PHE A 493 21.16 -5.07 -4.42
N ILE A 494 21.95 -4.42 -3.58
CA ILE A 494 22.62 -5.04 -2.43
C ILE A 494 22.26 -4.23 -1.19
N HIS A 495 21.83 -4.92 -0.12
CA HIS A 495 21.41 -4.31 1.14
C HIS A 495 22.03 -5.05 2.32
N ASN A 496 22.74 -4.32 3.18
CA ASN A 496 23.24 -4.80 4.46
C ASN A 496 22.21 -4.52 5.56
N LEU A 497 21.65 -5.58 6.16
CA LEU A 497 20.64 -5.46 7.22
C LEU A 497 21.28 -5.27 8.62
N GLU A 498 22.61 -5.36 8.71
CA GLU A 498 23.36 -5.39 9.97
C GLU A 498 23.87 -4.00 10.37
N SER A 499 24.00 -3.80 11.66
CA SER A 499 24.59 -2.61 12.28
C SER A 499 26.12 -2.52 12.13
N GLU A 500 26.76 -3.57 11.61
CA GLU A 500 28.19 -3.65 11.37
C GLU A 500 28.49 -3.63 9.87
N PRO A 501 29.69 -3.16 9.48
CA PRO A 501 30.13 -3.21 8.09
C PRO A 501 30.20 -4.65 7.59
N GLN A 502 29.82 -4.88 6.34
CA GLN A 502 29.85 -6.21 5.72
C GLN A 502 30.73 -6.22 4.47
N GLU A 503 31.73 -7.07 4.44
CA GLU A 503 32.48 -7.39 3.21
C GLU A 503 31.72 -8.47 2.44
N VAL A 504 31.09 -8.08 1.34
CA VAL A 504 30.21 -8.93 0.54
C VAL A 504 30.96 -9.47 -0.66
N ARG A 505 30.94 -10.79 -0.84
CA ARG A 505 31.55 -11.49 -1.97
C ARG A 505 30.48 -12.30 -2.69
N PHE A 506 30.34 -12.07 -4.00
CA PHE A 506 29.37 -12.76 -4.85
C PHE A 506 29.87 -12.84 -6.29
N THR A 507 29.25 -13.70 -7.09
CA THR A 507 29.58 -13.89 -8.51
C THR A 507 28.31 -13.71 -9.33
N LEU A 508 28.41 -12.93 -10.40
CA LEU A 508 27.36 -12.80 -11.41
C LEU A 508 27.76 -13.63 -12.63
N ARG A 509 26.81 -14.42 -13.13
CA ARG A 509 26.98 -15.19 -14.37
C ARG A 509 26.08 -14.60 -15.44
N PHE A 510 26.66 -14.36 -16.62
CA PHE A 510 25.94 -13.91 -17.81
C PHE A 510 26.24 -14.86 -18.97
N PRO A 511 25.26 -15.12 -19.87
CA PRO A 511 25.44 -16.10 -20.94
C PRO A 511 26.59 -15.83 -21.90
N ASN A 512 26.98 -14.56 -22.07
CA ASN A 512 27.94 -14.14 -23.09
C ASN A 512 29.12 -13.31 -22.54
N GLU A 513 29.22 -13.07 -21.25
CA GLU A 513 30.29 -12.26 -20.65
C GLU A 513 30.69 -12.81 -19.28
N ASP A 514 31.95 -13.24 -19.15
CA ASP A 514 32.49 -13.74 -17.90
C ASP A 514 32.85 -12.66 -16.87
N LYS A 515 32.93 -11.39 -17.30
CA LYS A 515 33.34 -10.25 -16.46
C LYS A 515 32.47 -9.04 -16.74
N CYS A 516 31.52 -8.76 -15.86
CA CYS A 516 30.66 -7.59 -15.96
C CYS A 516 30.99 -6.57 -14.86
N GLU A 517 31.24 -5.34 -15.24
CA GLU A 517 31.37 -4.21 -14.33
C GLU A 517 30.02 -3.86 -13.71
N LEU A 518 30.04 -3.36 -12.49
CA LEU A 518 28.86 -2.86 -11.78
C LEU A 518 28.99 -1.34 -11.58
N VAL A 519 28.19 -0.60 -12.32
CA VAL A 519 28.16 0.86 -12.23
C VAL A 519 27.13 1.27 -11.19
N ASN A 520 27.58 1.91 -10.11
CA ASN A 520 26.68 2.40 -9.07
C ASN A 520 25.81 3.55 -9.60
N LEU A 521 24.50 3.47 -9.37
CA LEU A 521 23.53 4.46 -9.84
C LEU A 521 23.34 5.62 -8.85
N LEU A 522 23.82 5.47 -7.61
CA LEU A 522 23.62 6.44 -6.54
C LEU A 522 24.89 7.20 -6.14
N SER A 523 26.08 6.67 -6.51
CA SER A 523 27.38 7.21 -6.15
C SER A 523 28.45 6.78 -7.15
N GLU A 524 29.70 7.17 -6.94
CA GLU A 524 30.83 6.87 -7.82
C GLU A 524 31.59 5.60 -7.48
N ASP A 525 31.20 4.86 -6.45
CA ASP A 525 31.84 3.60 -6.03
C ASP A 525 31.39 2.41 -6.89
N HIS A 526 31.97 2.28 -8.06
CA HIS A 526 31.73 1.17 -8.98
C HIS A 526 32.44 -0.12 -8.49
N SER A 527 32.02 -1.28 -8.99
CA SER A 527 32.65 -2.56 -8.65
C SER A 527 33.14 -3.30 -9.89
N PHE A 528 34.38 -3.73 -9.86
CA PHE A 528 35.03 -4.50 -10.91
C PHE A 528 35.22 -5.96 -10.41
N PRO A 529 34.91 -6.96 -11.24
CA PRO A 529 35.12 -8.34 -10.87
C PRO A 529 36.62 -8.70 -10.94
N ASN A 530 37.02 -9.64 -10.12
CA ASN A 530 38.35 -10.24 -10.23
C ASN A 530 38.44 -11.19 -11.46
N GLU A 531 39.58 -11.88 -11.62
CA GLU A 531 39.81 -12.82 -12.72
C GLU A 531 38.80 -13.97 -12.79
N THR A 532 38.20 -14.35 -11.67
CA THR A 532 37.18 -15.40 -11.58
C THR A 532 35.75 -14.88 -11.68
N GLY A 533 35.55 -13.60 -12.06
CA GLY A 533 34.21 -12.98 -12.14
C GLY A 533 33.57 -12.66 -10.79
N ARG A 534 34.34 -12.67 -9.68
CA ARG A 534 33.84 -12.41 -8.33
C ARG A 534 33.97 -10.93 -7.98
N HIS A 535 32.89 -10.35 -7.52
CA HIS A 535 32.84 -9.04 -6.91
C HIS A 535 33.15 -9.08 -5.42
N LYS A 536 33.78 -8.02 -4.92
CA LYS A 536 34.06 -7.76 -3.51
C LYS A 536 33.67 -6.33 -3.19
N ILE A 537 32.68 -6.14 -2.34
CA ILE A 537 32.10 -4.84 -2.00
C ILE A 537 32.06 -4.70 -0.48
N LEU A 538 32.54 -3.59 0.04
CA LEU A 538 32.36 -3.22 1.44
C LEU A 538 31.09 -2.36 1.55
N LEU A 539 30.16 -2.81 2.40
CA LEU A 539 28.95 -2.06 2.76
C LEU A 539 29.10 -1.53 4.18
N GLU A 540 28.75 -0.29 4.38
CA GLU A 540 28.64 0.34 5.69
C GLU A 540 27.51 -0.30 6.51
N PRO A 541 27.42 -0.03 7.82
CA PRO A 541 26.26 -0.38 8.63
C PRO A 541 24.97 0.13 7.99
N TYR A 542 24.02 -0.78 7.77
CA TYR A 542 22.76 -0.48 7.05
C TYR A 542 22.95 0.08 5.64
N GLY A 543 24.12 -0.15 5.03
CA GLY A 543 24.49 0.32 3.70
C GLY A 543 23.77 -0.42 2.58
N TYR A 544 23.60 0.24 1.46
CA TYR A 544 22.99 -0.33 0.26
C TYR A 544 23.67 0.19 -1.01
N ARG A 545 23.55 -0.58 -2.10
CA ARG A 545 24.07 -0.18 -3.41
C ARG A 545 23.09 -0.56 -4.50
N TRP A 546 22.94 0.31 -5.47
CA TRP A 546 22.14 0.11 -6.68
C TRP A 546 23.07 0.10 -7.87
N PHE A 547 23.23 -1.03 -8.49
CA PHE A 547 24.15 -1.19 -9.62
C PHE A 547 23.41 -1.50 -10.92
N ARG A 548 23.90 -0.89 -12.00
CA ARG A 548 23.65 -1.34 -13.36
C ARG A 548 24.81 -2.22 -13.81
N VAL A 549 24.48 -3.32 -14.47
CA VAL A 549 25.48 -4.23 -15.05
C VAL A 549 25.88 -3.71 -16.42
N GLY A 550 27.18 -3.61 -16.69
CA GLY A 550 27.74 -3.15 -17.95
C GLY A 550 28.69 -1.97 -17.78
N ARG A 551 29.27 -1.50 -18.91
CA ARG A 551 30.23 -0.39 -18.92
C ARG A 551 29.51 0.96 -18.89
N LEU A 552 30.20 1.98 -18.37
CA LEU A 552 29.72 3.38 -18.35
C LEU A 552 29.27 3.85 -19.75
N ASP A 553 29.97 3.43 -20.80
CA ASP A 553 29.66 3.76 -22.18
C ASP A 553 28.30 3.29 -22.66
N HIS A 554 27.77 2.21 -22.09
CA HIS A 554 26.42 1.71 -22.36
C HIS A 554 25.32 2.60 -21.76
N LEU A 555 25.60 3.29 -20.64
CA LEU A 555 24.66 4.23 -20.02
C LEU A 555 24.46 5.48 -20.86
N LEU A 556 25.50 5.92 -21.54
CA LEU A 556 25.48 7.13 -22.37
C LEU A 556 24.84 6.93 -23.76
N ARG A 557 24.59 5.67 -24.16
CA ARG A 557 24.03 5.32 -25.48
C ARG A 557 22.54 4.97 -25.46
N ARG A 558 21.85 5.22 -24.35
CA ARG A 558 20.40 5.00 -24.33
C ARG A 558 19.71 5.92 -25.33
N ALA A 559 19.08 5.33 -26.34
CA ALA A 559 18.06 6.03 -27.10
C ALA A 559 16.93 6.45 -26.15
N PRO A 560 16.36 7.64 -26.31
CA PRO A 560 15.17 8.03 -25.56
C PRO A 560 14.07 6.98 -25.78
N ALA A 561 13.35 6.63 -24.70
CA ALA A 561 12.29 5.66 -24.69
C ALA A 561 11.10 6.09 -25.56
#